data_bfa1aa926423c0b8f45d8b0953c5b343
#
_entry.id   bfa1aa926423c0b8f45d8b0953c5b343
#
_cell.length_a   1.000
_cell.length_b   1.000
_cell.length_c   1.000
_cell.angle_alpha   90.00
_cell.angle_beta   90.00
_cell.angle_gamma   90.00
#
_symmetry.space_group_name_H-M   'P 1'
#
loop_
_entity.id
_entity.type
_entity.pdbx_description
1 polymer ?
#
loop_
_entity_poly.entity_id
_entity_poly.type
_entity_poly.pdbx_seq_one_letter_code
_entity_poly.pdbx_strand_id
1 'polypeptide(L)'
;MADTLGIHGESVTQAVRGAVFLCDAETLIGKADLKKFELTAEKVELTASGSESAKTFYNMGHMSNDTLPEFSLDGGDATNLSTWLEASFRTSYNETTGKVTFSSVQGDKTTLKTIYNAVDMPDNVGIAFGLVKTPVAKSVLILWQDTNTGERSALLLPNLDLAFSNLPSLSTDKFTEYGMEGSIKTSKKLPKDASGKYCSVAIFDTADFKAV
;
A
#
# COMPACT_ATOMS: atom_id res chain seq x y z
N MET A 1 4.27 9.29 26.81
CA MET A 1 3.63 10.61 26.92
C MET A 1 2.38 10.54 26.07
N ALA A 2 1.24 11.03 26.53
CA ALA A 2 0.07 11.11 25.69
C ALA A 2 0.34 12.19 24.65
N ASP A 3 0.26 11.83 23.37
CA ASP A 3 0.37 12.78 22.28
C ASP A 3 -0.81 13.73 22.35
N THR A 4 -0.53 15.00 22.59
CA THR A 4 -1.54 16.05 22.60
C THR A 4 -1.55 16.74 21.25
N LEU A 5 -2.75 17.06 20.75
CA LEU A 5 -2.86 17.88 19.55
C LEU A 5 -2.10 19.20 19.72
N GLY A 6 -1.30 19.59 18.74
CA GLY A 6 -0.46 20.78 18.78
C GLY A 6 0.18 21.08 17.43
N ILE A 7 1.08 22.06 17.41
CA ILE A 7 1.88 22.39 16.22
C ILE A 7 3.21 21.66 16.36
N HIS A 8 3.40 20.66 15.50
CA HIS A 8 4.57 19.77 15.47
C HIS A 8 5.26 19.89 14.11
N GLY A 9 6.06 20.94 13.92
CA GLY A 9 6.74 21.20 12.65
C GLY A 9 7.68 20.10 12.21
N GLU A 10 8.22 19.33 13.16
CA GLU A 10 9.06 18.16 12.92
C GLU A 10 8.32 16.96 12.32
N SER A 11 7.00 16.96 12.40
CA SER A 11 6.15 15.91 11.81
C SER A 11 5.67 16.24 10.39
N VAL A 12 6.00 17.43 9.89
CA VAL A 12 5.66 17.84 8.52
C VAL A 12 6.73 17.25 7.58
N THR A 13 6.33 16.31 6.75
CA THR A 13 7.22 15.64 5.78
C THR A 13 6.73 15.82 4.36
N GLN A 14 7.66 15.94 3.42
CA GLN A 14 7.41 15.94 2.00
C GLN A 14 7.85 14.59 1.41
N ALA A 15 6.99 13.92 0.66
CA ALA A 15 7.31 12.66 -0.02
C ALA A 15 8.16 12.94 -1.28
N VAL A 16 9.44 13.26 -1.08
CA VAL A 16 10.36 13.57 -2.17
C VAL A 16 10.85 12.30 -2.86
N ARG A 17 11.04 11.24 -2.09
CA ARG A 17 11.44 9.91 -2.58
C ARG A 17 10.57 8.85 -1.90
N GLY A 18 10.35 7.75 -2.60
CA GLY A 18 9.57 6.64 -2.05
C GLY A 18 9.95 5.30 -2.66
N ALA A 19 9.53 4.26 -1.97
CA ALA A 19 9.66 2.87 -2.40
C ALA A 19 8.41 2.09 -2.01
N VAL A 20 8.06 1.09 -2.81
CA VAL A 20 6.95 0.18 -2.54
C VAL A 20 7.50 -1.21 -2.32
N PHE A 21 7.13 -1.82 -1.20
CA PHE A 21 7.53 -3.18 -0.85
C PHE A 21 6.32 -4.10 -0.81
N LEU A 22 6.47 -5.29 -1.34
CA LEU A 22 5.44 -6.32 -1.37
C LEU A 22 5.85 -7.53 -0.54
N CYS A 23 4.87 -8.10 0.15
CA CYS A 23 4.98 -9.37 0.86
C CYS A 23 3.69 -10.18 0.68
N ASP A 24 3.67 -11.40 1.22
CA ASP A 24 2.42 -12.16 1.29
C ASP A 24 1.39 -11.43 2.16
N ALA A 25 0.11 -11.58 1.79
CA ALA A 25 -0.98 -10.94 2.50
C ALA A 25 -0.97 -11.24 4.01
N GLU A 26 -1.62 -10.36 4.76
CA GLU A 26 -1.74 -10.46 6.22
C GLU A 26 -0.39 -10.46 6.96
N THR A 27 0.64 -9.79 6.37
CA THR A 27 1.94 -9.61 7.00
C THR A 27 2.00 -8.24 7.68
N LEU A 28 2.23 -8.23 8.99
CA LEU A 28 2.44 -7.01 9.76
C LEU A 28 3.94 -6.76 9.99
N ILE A 29 4.28 -5.51 10.25
CA ILE A 29 5.65 -5.08 10.53
C ILE A 29 5.74 -4.70 12.01
N GLY A 30 6.65 -5.36 12.73
CA GLY A 30 6.95 -5.02 14.11
C GLY A 30 7.87 -3.80 14.20
N LYS A 31 7.85 -3.13 15.35
CA LYS A 31 8.67 -1.93 15.61
C LYS A 31 10.17 -2.14 15.36
N ALA A 32 10.70 -3.33 15.72
CA ALA A 32 12.10 -3.65 15.50
C ALA A 32 12.47 -3.79 14.02
N ASP A 33 11.52 -4.24 13.20
CA ASP A 33 11.73 -4.48 11.78
C ASP A 33 11.51 -3.23 10.94
N LEU A 34 10.70 -2.27 11.42
CA LEU A 34 10.39 -1.05 10.68
C LEU A 34 11.65 -0.27 10.27
N LYS A 35 12.67 -0.26 11.12
CA LYS A 35 13.94 0.42 10.87
C LYS A 35 14.78 -0.18 9.74
N LYS A 36 14.55 -1.46 9.43
CA LYS A 36 15.23 -2.16 8.34
C LYS A 36 14.79 -1.69 6.96
N PHE A 37 13.63 -1.00 6.88
CA PHE A 37 13.12 -0.50 5.61
C PHE A 37 13.85 0.78 5.21
N GLU A 38 14.64 0.67 4.16
CA GLU A 38 15.34 1.77 3.49
C GLU A 38 14.91 1.80 2.02
N LEU A 39 14.92 3.00 1.41
CA LEU A 39 14.46 3.17 0.03
C LEU A 39 15.22 2.28 -0.97
N THR A 40 16.50 2.01 -0.68
CA THR A 40 17.39 1.24 -1.55
C THR A 40 17.51 -0.23 -1.16
N ALA A 41 16.84 -0.67 -0.09
CA ALA A 41 16.85 -2.06 0.30
C ALA A 41 16.10 -2.90 -0.75
N GLU A 42 16.75 -3.92 -1.31
CA GLU A 42 16.12 -4.83 -2.28
C GLU A 42 15.08 -5.73 -1.60
N LYS A 43 15.35 -6.14 -0.39
CA LYS A 43 14.47 -6.97 0.44
C LYS A 43 14.65 -6.65 1.91
N VAL A 44 13.61 -6.89 2.68
CA VAL A 44 13.63 -6.78 4.14
C VAL A 44 13.06 -8.05 4.75
N GLU A 45 13.90 -8.78 5.47
CA GLU A 45 13.51 -9.98 6.20
C GLU A 45 13.01 -9.60 7.60
N LEU A 46 11.76 -9.94 7.88
CA LEU A 46 11.17 -9.70 9.19
C LEU A 46 11.68 -10.71 10.20
N THR A 47 11.78 -10.28 11.43
CA THR A 47 12.09 -11.17 12.54
C THR A 47 10.95 -12.17 12.73
N ALA A 48 11.27 -13.46 12.79
CA ALA A 48 10.28 -14.48 13.06
C ALA A 48 9.62 -14.23 14.43
N SER A 49 8.30 -14.30 14.46
CA SER A 49 7.53 -14.11 15.70
C SER A 49 6.73 -15.36 16.03
N GLY A 50 7.00 -15.95 17.16
CA GLY A 50 6.31 -17.18 17.61
C GLY A 50 6.59 -18.37 16.68
N SER A 51 5.53 -19.04 16.21
CA SER A 51 5.60 -20.20 15.31
C SER A 51 5.53 -19.80 13.83
N GLU A 52 5.39 -18.53 13.50
CA GLU A 52 5.34 -18.06 12.10
C GLU A 52 6.76 -18.00 11.51
N SER A 53 6.89 -18.49 10.28
CA SER A 53 8.14 -18.38 9.51
C SER A 53 8.44 -16.90 9.22
N ALA A 54 9.74 -16.58 9.12
CA ALA A 54 10.18 -15.26 8.71
C ALA A 54 9.55 -14.89 7.36
N LYS A 55 8.98 -13.70 7.26
CA LYS A 55 8.40 -13.14 6.04
C LYS A 55 9.37 -12.15 5.44
N THR A 56 9.37 -12.03 4.13
CA THR A 56 10.25 -11.12 3.41
C THR A 56 9.45 -10.16 2.57
N PHE A 57 9.67 -8.88 2.78
CA PHE A 57 9.21 -7.82 1.90
C PHE A 57 10.23 -7.60 0.77
N TYR A 58 9.77 -7.58 -0.46
CA TYR A 58 10.58 -7.31 -1.65
C TYR A 58 10.27 -5.92 -2.20
N ASN A 59 11.31 -5.16 -2.51
CA ASN A 59 11.18 -3.86 -3.14
C ASN A 59 10.73 -4.02 -4.60
N MET A 60 9.75 -3.24 -5.02
CA MET A 60 9.27 -3.22 -6.41
C MET A 60 10.20 -2.48 -7.38
N GLY A 61 11.32 -1.96 -6.86
CA GLY A 61 12.29 -1.21 -7.63
C GLY A 61 11.86 0.23 -7.89
N HIS A 62 12.21 0.75 -9.06
CA HIS A 62 11.93 2.14 -9.42
C HIS A 62 10.46 2.37 -9.68
N MET A 63 9.86 3.25 -8.87
CA MET A 63 8.48 3.70 -9.06
C MET A 63 8.43 4.96 -9.93
N SER A 64 7.30 5.17 -10.61
CA SER A 64 7.09 6.39 -11.38
C SER A 64 7.01 7.61 -10.47
N ASN A 65 7.65 8.69 -10.89
CA ASN A 65 7.50 10.00 -10.24
C ASN A 65 6.29 10.77 -10.80
N ASP A 66 5.80 10.40 -11.97
CA ASP A 66 4.63 11.00 -12.59
C ASP A 66 3.32 10.38 -12.08
N THR A 67 3.40 9.13 -11.63
CA THR A 67 2.26 8.36 -11.08
C THR A 67 2.61 7.85 -9.69
N LEU A 68 2.63 8.77 -8.72
CA LEU A 68 2.83 8.44 -7.31
C LEU A 68 1.67 7.61 -6.76
N PRO A 69 1.87 6.87 -5.65
CA PRO A 69 0.76 6.18 -4.99
C PRO A 69 -0.38 7.14 -4.64
N GLU A 70 -1.53 6.91 -5.23
CA GLU A 70 -2.74 7.69 -5.03
C GLU A 70 -3.82 6.83 -4.39
N PHE A 71 -4.47 7.37 -3.36
CA PHE A 71 -5.52 6.71 -2.62
C PHE A 71 -6.87 7.34 -2.95
N SER A 72 -7.86 6.51 -3.22
CA SER A 72 -9.24 6.93 -3.42
C SER A 72 -10.18 6.16 -2.51
N LEU A 73 -11.23 6.83 -2.05
CA LEU A 73 -12.32 6.25 -1.29
C LEU A 73 -13.60 6.38 -2.11
N ASP A 74 -14.38 5.31 -2.14
CA ASP A 74 -15.66 5.27 -2.83
C ASP A 74 -16.73 4.74 -1.86
N GLY A 75 -17.94 5.31 -1.92
CA GLY A 75 -18.99 5.04 -0.95
C GLY A 75 -18.93 5.91 0.30
N GLY A 76 -19.57 5.44 1.37
CA GLY A 76 -19.69 6.23 2.61
C GLY A 76 -20.77 7.29 2.56
N ASP A 77 -21.58 7.35 1.49
CA ASP A 77 -22.66 8.32 1.35
C ASP A 77 -23.74 8.10 2.40
N ALA A 78 -24.17 9.20 2.97
CA ALA A 78 -25.25 9.22 3.95
C ALA A 78 -26.61 9.19 3.25
N THR A 79 -27.43 8.22 3.58
CA THR A 79 -28.83 8.17 3.16
C THR A 79 -29.73 8.41 4.37
N ASN A 80 -30.50 9.49 4.30
CA ASN A 80 -31.49 9.79 5.32
C ASN A 80 -32.79 9.01 5.05
N LEU A 81 -33.15 8.19 6.00
CA LEU A 81 -34.42 7.48 5.98
C LEU A 81 -35.46 8.33 6.75
N SER A 82 -36.57 8.62 6.10
CA SER A 82 -37.68 9.34 6.67
C SER A 82 -38.83 8.42 7.01
N THR A 83 -39.62 8.78 8.01
CA THR A 83 -40.93 8.21 8.26
C THR A 83 -41.99 9.22 7.82
N TRP A 84 -43.25 8.79 7.79
CA TRP A 84 -44.33 9.72 7.48
C TRP A 84 -44.50 10.82 8.54
N LEU A 85 -43.98 10.57 9.73
CA LEU A 85 -44.06 11.52 10.86
C LEU A 85 -42.82 12.40 10.97
N GLU A 86 -41.66 11.95 10.47
CA GLU A 86 -40.37 12.63 10.68
C GLU A 86 -39.49 12.52 9.41
N ALA A 87 -39.03 13.69 8.94
CA ALA A 87 -38.29 13.82 7.68
C ALA A 87 -36.85 13.28 7.72
N SER A 88 -36.28 13.06 8.91
CA SER A 88 -34.91 12.53 9.06
C SER A 88 -34.82 11.65 10.30
N PHE A 89 -35.54 10.53 10.25
CA PHE A 89 -35.63 9.62 11.40
C PHE A 89 -34.36 8.83 11.66
N ARG A 90 -33.65 8.43 10.58
CA ARG A 90 -32.42 7.64 10.68
C ARG A 90 -31.51 7.93 9.50
N THR A 91 -30.20 8.07 9.77
CA THR A 91 -29.17 8.12 8.74
C THR A 91 -28.50 6.76 8.62
N SER A 92 -28.42 6.23 7.41
CA SER A 92 -27.66 5.05 7.06
C SER A 92 -26.48 5.46 6.16
N TYR A 93 -25.34 4.82 6.36
CA TYR A 93 -24.15 5.05 5.53
C TYR A 93 -23.86 3.82 4.67
N ASN A 94 -23.58 4.04 3.38
CA ASN A 94 -23.10 2.99 2.51
C ASN A 94 -21.70 2.53 2.95
N GLU A 95 -21.34 1.31 2.61
CA GLU A 95 -20.01 0.79 2.87
C GLU A 95 -18.96 1.58 2.07
N THR A 96 -17.87 1.95 2.72
CA THR A 96 -16.75 2.64 2.08
C THR A 96 -15.72 1.63 1.61
N THR A 97 -15.29 1.75 0.37
CA THR A 97 -14.21 0.95 -0.22
C THR A 97 -13.02 1.84 -0.55
N GLY A 98 -11.82 1.37 -0.22
CA GLY A 98 -10.58 2.07 -0.52
C GLY A 98 -9.86 1.42 -1.69
N LYS A 99 -9.23 2.24 -2.53
CA LYS A 99 -8.35 1.81 -3.61
C LYS A 99 -7.04 2.57 -3.54
N VAL A 100 -5.99 1.93 -4.03
CA VAL A 100 -4.70 2.57 -4.27
C VAL A 100 -4.25 2.27 -5.70
N THR A 101 -3.67 3.27 -6.37
CA THR A 101 -3.06 3.13 -7.69
C THR A 101 -1.62 3.63 -7.64
N PHE A 102 -0.73 2.98 -8.34
CA PHE A 102 0.69 3.38 -8.47
C PHE A 102 1.30 2.70 -9.71
N SER A 103 2.42 3.21 -10.19
CA SER A 103 3.11 2.66 -11.37
C SER A 103 4.58 2.40 -11.10
N SER A 104 5.08 1.27 -11.60
CA SER A 104 6.50 0.98 -11.68
C SER A 104 7.04 1.41 -13.04
N VAL A 105 8.28 1.88 -13.09
CA VAL A 105 9.03 2.09 -14.33
C VAL A 105 10.10 1.00 -14.53
N GLN A 106 10.20 0.06 -13.62
CA GLN A 106 11.12 -1.06 -13.71
C GLN A 106 10.53 -2.19 -14.54
N GLY A 107 11.16 -2.50 -15.67
CA GLY A 107 10.66 -3.45 -16.67
C GLY A 107 11.39 -4.78 -16.70
N ASP A 108 12.04 -5.21 -15.61
CA ASP A 108 12.63 -6.54 -15.54
C ASP A 108 11.57 -7.64 -15.44
N LYS A 109 11.94 -8.84 -15.87
CA LYS A 109 11.04 -10.00 -15.96
C LYS A 109 10.35 -10.33 -14.63
N THR A 110 11.04 -10.19 -13.50
CA THR A 110 10.51 -10.54 -12.17
C THR A 110 9.46 -9.53 -11.73
N THR A 111 9.74 -8.24 -11.90
CA THR A 111 8.81 -7.14 -11.62
C THR A 111 7.57 -7.26 -12.49
N LEU A 112 7.73 -7.47 -13.80
CA LEU A 112 6.61 -7.63 -14.73
C LEU A 112 5.76 -8.86 -14.43
N LYS A 113 6.36 -9.99 -14.03
CA LYS A 113 5.61 -11.17 -13.59
C LYS A 113 4.76 -10.87 -12.36
N THR A 114 5.28 -10.07 -11.44
CA THR A 114 4.54 -9.66 -10.23
C THR A 114 3.38 -8.73 -10.58
N ILE A 115 3.60 -7.75 -11.46
CA ILE A 115 2.59 -6.77 -11.87
C ILE A 115 1.44 -7.44 -12.63
N TYR A 116 1.77 -8.25 -13.63
CA TYR A 116 0.77 -8.85 -14.53
C TYR A 116 0.28 -10.23 -14.10
N ASN A 117 0.77 -10.76 -12.96
CA ASN A 117 0.55 -12.15 -12.55
C ASN A 117 0.86 -13.11 -13.70
N ALA A 118 2.01 -12.87 -14.37
CA ALA A 118 2.39 -13.49 -15.61
C ALA A 118 3.12 -14.82 -15.40
N VAL A 119 3.08 -15.67 -16.41
CA VAL A 119 3.80 -16.95 -16.48
C VAL A 119 4.95 -16.88 -17.48
N ASP A 120 5.94 -17.74 -17.30
CA ASP A 120 7.02 -17.84 -18.27
C ASP A 120 6.53 -18.47 -19.58
N MET A 121 6.96 -17.92 -20.69
CA MET A 121 6.81 -18.57 -22.00
C MET A 121 7.77 -19.77 -22.13
N PRO A 122 7.48 -20.72 -23.04
CA PRO A 122 8.41 -21.81 -23.36
C PRO A 122 9.82 -21.27 -23.61
N ASP A 123 10.82 -22.06 -23.25
CA ASP A 123 12.24 -21.70 -23.35
C ASP A 123 12.69 -20.45 -22.58
N ASN A 124 11.86 -20.00 -21.63
CA ASN A 124 12.09 -18.78 -20.84
C ASN A 124 12.26 -17.49 -21.68
N VAL A 125 11.74 -17.46 -22.89
CA VAL A 125 11.78 -16.30 -23.78
C VAL A 125 10.57 -15.42 -23.52
N GLY A 126 10.70 -14.46 -22.59
CA GLY A 126 9.62 -13.54 -22.24
C GLY A 126 8.61 -14.08 -21.23
N ILE A 127 7.52 -13.37 -21.07
CA ILE A 127 6.39 -13.69 -20.19
C ILE A 127 5.07 -13.55 -20.94
N ALA A 128 4.06 -14.27 -20.48
CA ALA A 128 2.71 -14.17 -21.02
C ALA A 128 1.70 -13.95 -19.89
N PHE A 129 0.70 -13.14 -20.13
CA PHE A 129 -0.38 -12.89 -19.19
C PHE A 129 -1.72 -12.70 -19.90
N GLY A 130 -2.80 -12.98 -19.18
CA GLY A 130 -4.16 -12.77 -19.68
C GLY A 130 -4.64 -11.35 -19.41
N LEU A 131 -5.59 -10.88 -20.23
CA LEU A 131 -6.19 -9.54 -20.04
C LEU A 131 -7.26 -9.53 -18.95
N VAL A 132 -7.67 -10.69 -18.46
CA VAL A 132 -8.60 -10.77 -17.32
C VAL A 132 -7.81 -10.46 -16.04
N LYS A 133 -8.22 -9.41 -15.33
CA LYS A 133 -7.61 -9.06 -14.04
C LYS A 133 -7.89 -10.14 -13.01
N THR A 134 -6.86 -10.74 -12.52
CA THR A 134 -6.92 -11.72 -11.42
C THR A 134 -6.16 -11.14 -10.23
N PRO A 135 -6.85 -10.47 -9.29
CA PRO A 135 -6.19 -9.86 -8.15
C PRO A 135 -5.47 -10.89 -7.30
N VAL A 136 -4.30 -10.51 -6.80
CA VAL A 136 -3.52 -11.30 -5.85
C VAL A 136 -3.43 -10.55 -4.53
N ALA A 137 -3.84 -11.21 -3.45
CA ALA A 137 -3.77 -10.61 -2.12
C ALA A 137 -2.31 -10.45 -1.69
N LYS A 138 -1.91 -9.23 -1.37
CA LYS A 138 -0.57 -8.85 -0.92
C LYS A 138 -0.61 -7.93 0.28
N SER A 139 0.46 -7.96 1.07
CA SER A 139 0.78 -6.92 2.03
C SER A 139 1.71 -5.93 1.35
N VAL A 140 1.34 -4.65 1.37
CA VAL A 140 2.04 -3.58 0.66
C VAL A 140 2.48 -2.53 1.66
N LEU A 141 3.78 -2.22 1.69
CA LEU A 141 4.32 -1.08 2.42
C LEU A 141 4.74 -0.01 1.43
N ILE A 142 4.20 1.19 1.59
CA ILE A 142 4.60 2.40 0.86
C ILE A 142 5.44 3.23 1.82
N LEU A 143 6.73 3.32 1.54
CA LEU A 143 7.71 4.09 2.31
C LEU A 143 8.04 5.37 1.56
N TRP A 144 8.05 6.51 2.25
CA TRP A 144 8.54 7.77 1.70
C TRP A 144 9.51 8.45 2.64
N GLN A 145 10.35 9.28 2.07
CA GLN A 145 11.36 10.04 2.78
C GLN A 145 11.38 11.49 2.31
N ASP A 146 11.46 12.40 3.27
CA ASP A 146 11.80 13.77 3.05
C ASP A 146 13.33 13.90 2.97
N THR A 147 13.85 14.32 1.80
CA THR A 147 15.29 14.43 1.58
C THR A 147 15.92 15.61 2.29
N ASN A 148 15.13 16.62 2.70
CA ASN A 148 15.64 17.79 3.40
C ASN A 148 15.91 17.49 4.87
N THR A 149 15.04 16.69 5.49
CA THR A 149 15.17 16.32 6.91
C THR A 149 15.75 14.92 7.09
N GLY A 150 15.71 14.09 6.07
CA GLY A 150 16.07 12.67 6.14
C GLY A 150 15.00 11.79 6.82
N GLU A 151 13.89 12.39 7.22
CA GLU A 151 12.82 11.69 7.94
C GLU A 151 12.02 10.77 7.05
N ARG A 152 11.61 9.65 7.61
CA ARG A 152 10.84 8.61 6.92
C ARG A 152 9.48 8.43 7.56
N SER A 153 8.51 8.13 6.73
CA SER A 153 7.17 7.70 7.14
C SER A 153 6.70 6.59 6.20
N ALA A 154 5.78 5.78 6.64
CA ALA A 154 5.27 4.69 5.81
C ALA A 154 3.79 4.41 6.06
N LEU A 155 3.17 3.80 5.07
CA LEU A 155 1.80 3.31 5.12
C LEU A 155 1.80 1.82 4.76
N LEU A 156 1.22 1.00 5.63
CA LEU A 156 1.09 -0.44 5.44
C LEU A 156 -0.36 -0.79 5.14
N LEU A 157 -0.55 -1.53 4.07
CA LEU A 157 -1.80 -2.16 3.64
C LEU A 157 -1.63 -3.68 3.78
N PRO A 158 -1.99 -4.30 4.90
CA PRO A 158 -1.72 -5.73 5.12
C PRO A 158 -2.51 -6.66 4.21
N ASN A 159 -3.63 -6.17 3.70
CA ASN A 159 -4.52 -6.96 2.85
C ASN A 159 -5.01 -6.12 1.66
N LEU A 160 -4.23 -6.16 0.59
CA LEU A 160 -4.50 -5.45 -0.65
C LEU A 160 -4.69 -6.46 -1.78
N ASP A 161 -5.85 -6.45 -2.42
CA ASP A 161 -6.07 -7.21 -3.66
C ASP A 161 -5.45 -6.44 -4.82
N LEU A 162 -4.21 -6.79 -5.16
CA LEU A 162 -3.38 -6.12 -6.15
C LEU A 162 -3.55 -6.75 -7.54
N ALA A 163 -3.75 -5.92 -8.56
CA ALA A 163 -3.78 -6.30 -9.96
C ALA A 163 -3.14 -5.22 -10.83
N PHE A 164 -2.83 -5.54 -12.08
CA PHE A 164 -2.45 -4.51 -13.05
C PHE A 164 -3.63 -3.59 -13.37
N SER A 165 -3.37 -2.31 -13.57
CA SER A 165 -4.41 -1.34 -13.95
C SER A 165 -4.55 -1.22 -15.47
N ASN A 166 -3.44 -1.25 -16.19
CA ASN A 166 -3.36 -1.06 -17.64
C ASN A 166 -2.22 -1.89 -18.26
N LEU A 167 -2.18 -1.95 -19.58
CA LEU A 167 -1.01 -2.40 -20.34
C LEU A 167 0.11 -1.36 -20.24
N PRO A 168 1.36 -1.72 -20.64
CA PRO A 168 2.48 -0.79 -20.59
C PRO A 168 2.15 0.53 -21.30
N SER A 169 2.35 1.64 -20.59
CA SER A 169 2.19 2.99 -21.15
C SER A 169 3.51 3.42 -21.78
N LEU A 170 3.50 3.58 -23.10
CA LEU A 170 4.68 3.95 -23.87
C LEU A 170 4.67 5.44 -24.17
N SER A 171 5.82 6.09 -23.98
CA SER A 171 6.01 7.52 -24.28
C SER A 171 7.42 7.75 -24.81
N THR A 172 7.60 8.78 -25.63
CA THR A 172 8.93 9.25 -26.07
C THR A 172 9.57 10.18 -25.05
N ASP A 173 8.77 10.80 -24.20
CA ASP A 173 9.21 11.87 -23.29
C ASP A 173 9.26 11.43 -21.83
N LYS A 174 8.74 10.23 -21.54
CA LYS A 174 8.66 9.65 -20.18
C LYS A 174 9.11 8.20 -20.19
N PHE A 175 9.45 7.69 -19.03
CA PHE A 175 9.70 6.27 -18.86
C PHE A 175 8.45 5.45 -19.16
N THR A 176 8.65 4.24 -19.66
CA THR A 176 7.55 3.27 -19.78
C THR A 176 7.01 2.95 -18.41
N GLU A 177 5.70 3.08 -18.25
CA GLU A 177 5.02 2.82 -16.98
C GLU A 177 4.21 1.53 -17.01
N TYR A 178 4.25 0.82 -15.90
CA TYR A 178 3.51 -0.42 -15.64
C TYR A 178 2.59 -0.18 -14.45
N GLY A 179 1.32 0.12 -14.74
CA GLY A 179 0.35 0.52 -13.75
C GLY A 179 -0.21 -0.64 -12.94
N MET A 180 -0.41 -0.39 -11.67
CA MET A 180 -1.04 -1.29 -10.71
C MET A 180 -2.19 -0.59 -10.00
N GLU A 181 -3.18 -1.37 -9.61
CA GLU A 181 -4.28 -0.93 -8.75
C GLU A 181 -4.56 -1.98 -7.69
N GLY A 182 -5.01 -1.56 -6.54
CA GLY A 182 -5.36 -2.47 -5.47
C GLY A 182 -6.60 -2.04 -4.71
N SER A 183 -7.46 -3.00 -4.38
CA SER A 183 -8.60 -2.80 -3.48
C SER A 183 -8.17 -3.08 -2.05
N ILE A 184 -8.34 -2.07 -1.18
CA ILE A 184 -7.94 -2.14 0.23
C ILE A 184 -8.99 -2.93 1.00
N LYS A 185 -8.55 -3.97 1.70
CA LYS A 185 -9.42 -4.80 2.54
C LYS A 185 -9.03 -4.68 4.01
N THR A 186 -9.98 -5.02 4.87
CA THR A 186 -9.73 -5.14 6.30
C THR A 186 -8.76 -6.29 6.59
N SER A 187 -7.94 -6.14 7.62
CA SER A 187 -7.06 -7.19 8.11
C SER A 187 -7.42 -7.56 9.54
N LYS A 188 -7.65 -8.86 9.77
CA LYS A 188 -7.91 -9.38 11.11
C LYS A 188 -6.69 -9.30 12.04
N LYS A 189 -5.53 -9.07 11.48
CA LYS A 189 -4.28 -8.89 12.24
C LYS A 189 -4.10 -7.47 12.77
N LEU A 190 -4.79 -6.49 12.19
CA LEU A 190 -4.83 -5.12 12.72
C LEU A 190 -5.85 -5.01 13.86
N PRO A 191 -5.69 -4.03 14.75
CA PRO A 191 -6.66 -3.75 15.79
C PRO A 191 -8.02 -3.38 15.21
N LYS A 192 -9.04 -3.43 16.05
CA LYS A 192 -10.35 -2.91 15.72
C LYS A 192 -10.40 -1.42 16.02
N ASP A 193 -11.11 -0.68 15.18
CA ASP A 193 -11.41 0.72 15.40
C ASP A 193 -12.47 0.93 16.52
N ALA A 194 -12.82 2.17 16.78
CA ALA A 194 -13.83 2.54 17.77
C ALA A 194 -15.24 2.00 17.43
N SER A 195 -15.51 1.63 16.19
CA SER A 195 -16.77 1.01 15.75
C SER A 195 -16.78 -0.52 15.90
N GLY A 196 -15.64 -1.11 16.32
CA GLY A 196 -15.47 -2.55 16.47
C GLY A 196 -15.14 -3.28 15.17
N LYS A 197 -14.89 -2.57 14.07
CA LYS A 197 -14.46 -3.12 12.77
C LYS A 197 -12.94 -3.23 12.72
N TYR A 198 -12.42 -4.25 12.04
CA TYR A 198 -10.99 -4.36 11.82
C TYR A 198 -10.47 -3.26 10.92
N CYS A 199 -9.33 -2.68 11.28
CA CYS A 199 -8.66 -1.69 10.46
C CYS A 199 -8.12 -2.27 9.14
N SER A 200 -7.92 -1.40 8.16
CA SER A 200 -7.42 -1.76 6.82
C SER A 200 -6.01 -1.21 6.57
N VAL A 201 -5.63 -0.17 7.30
CA VAL A 201 -4.41 0.62 7.05
C VAL A 201 -3.70 0.85 8.38
N ALA A 202 -2.39 0.75 8.36
CA ALA A 202 -1.53 1.23 9.44
C ALA A 202 -0.58 2.30 8.91
N ILE A 203 -0.39 3.39 9.67
CA ILE A 203 0.52 4.48 9.33
C ILE A 203 1.63 4.50 10.37
N PHE A 204 2.86 4.62 9.91
CA PHE A 204 4.06 4.78 10.73
C PHE A 204 4.59 6.18 10.49
N ASP A 205 4.66 6.95 11.55
CA ASP A 205 5.20 8.30 11.51
C ASP A 205 6.72 8.35 11.66
N THR A 206 7.27 9.54 11.65
CA THR A 206 8.72 9.75 11.80
C THR A 206 9.26 9.28 13.15
N ALA A 207 8.45 9.33 14.19
CA ALA A 207 8.85 8.91 15.54
C ALA A 207 8.99 7.38 15.64
N ASP A 208 8.17 6.62 14.90
CA ASP A 208 8.26 5.16 14.86
C ASP A 208 9.58 4.67 14.26
N PHE A 209 10.12 5.41 13.29
CA PHE A 209 11.43 5.12 12.69
C PHE A 209 12.61 5.50 13.61
N LYS A 210 12.43 6.45 14.51
CA LYS A 210 13.47 6.94 15.45
C LYS A 210 13.49 6.17 16.76
N ALA A 211 12.37 5.60 17.19
CA ALA A 211 12.26 4.95 18.48
C ALA A 211 13.22 3.75 18.61
N VAL A 212 14.01 3.74 19.65
CA VAL A 212 14.99 2.69 20.06
C VAL A 212 14.29 1.57 20.83
#